data_02730f56631c52cd62e77de8cb39d9f5
#
_entry.id   02730f56631c52cd62e77de8cb39d9f5
#
_cell.length_a   1.000
_cell.length_b   1.000
_cell.length_c   1.000
_cell.angle_alpha   90.00
_cell.angle_beta   90.00
_cell.angle_gamma   90.00
#
_symmetry.space_group_name_H-M   'P 1'
#
loop_
_entity.id
_entity.type
_entity.pdbx_description
1 polymer ?
#
loop_
_entity_poly.entity_id
_entity_poly.type
_entity_poly.pdbx_seq_one_letter_code
_entity_poly.pdbx_strand_id
1 'polypeptide(L)'
;MNNEKRLKIESEVLKKLISHLQKRTDVQNIDLMNLSGFCRNCLSRWYSEAANENGVELNKDDAREIVYGMPHSVWKLSLIHI
;
A
#
# COMPACT_ATOMS: atom_id res chain seq x y z
N MET A 1 5.19 20.86 16.74
CA MET A 1 5.78 19.66 16.13
C MET A 1 6.63 20.09 14.93
N ASN A 2 7.90 19.70 14.90
CA ASN A 2 8.77 20.08 13.76
C ASN A 2 8.58 19.13 12.58
N ASN A 3 9.15 19.51 11.42
CA ASN A 3 8.96 18.75 10.19
C ASN A 3 9.54 17.33 10.25
N GLU A 4 10.69 17.15 10.90
CA GLU A 4 11.31 15.83 11.01
C GLU A 4 10.45 14.87 11.81
N LYS A 5 9.91 15.33 12.94
CA LYS A 5 9.01 14.52 13.76
C LYS A 5 7.71 14.23 13.04
N ARG A 6 7.17 15.20 12.32
CA ARG A 6 5.96 15.03 11.53
C ARG A 6 6.14 13.97 10.45
N LEU A 7 7.24 14.02 9.73
CA LEU A 7 7.55 13.02 8.69
C LEU A 7 7.68 11.62 9.28
N LYS A 8 8.32 11.51 10.44
CA LYS A 8 8.47 10.22 11.13
C LYS A 8 7.12 9.67 11.57
N ILE A 9 6.28 10.51 12.16
CA ILE A 9 4.94 10.12 12.61
C ILE A 9 4.09 9.67 11.42
N GLU A 10 4.08 10.43 10.34
CA GLU A 10 3.32 10.10 9.15
C GLU A 10 3.82 8.81 8.51
N SER A 11 5.13 8.57 8.50
CA SER A 11 5.71 7.32 8.03
C SER A 11 5.24 6.13 8.86
N GLU A 12 5.21 6.27 10.18
CA GLU A 12 4.75 5.22 11.09
C GLU A 12 3.26 4.92 10.91
N VAL A 13 2.45 5.96 10.70
CA VAL A 13 1.01 5.79 10.44
C VAL A 13 0.80 5.06 9.13
N LEU A 14 1.54 5.43 8.07
CA LEU A 14 1.43 4.76 6.79
C LEU A 14 1.83 3.29 6.88
N LYS A 15 2.91 2.98 7.58
CA LYS A 15 3.34 1.59 7.80
C LYS A 15 2.28 0.79 8.52
N LYS A 16 1.61 1.39 9.50
CA LYS A 16 0.53 0.76 10.24
C LYS A 16 -0.68 0.48 9.34
N LEU A 17 -1.04 1.43 8.48
CA LEU A 17 -2.11 1.24 7.50
C LEU A 17 -1.78 0.10 6.53
N ILE A 18 -0.58 0.10 5.98
CA ILE A 18 -0.11 -0.95 5.06
C ILE A 18 -0.18 -2.32 5.75
N SER A 19 0.34 -2.43 6.97
CA SER A 19 0.30 -3.67 7.75
C SER A 19 -1.13 -4.14 8.00
N HIS A 20 -2.02 -3.21 8.31
CA HIS A 20 -3.44 -3.51 8.53
C HIS A 20 -4.09 -4.08 7.26
N LEU A 21 -3.84 -3.45 6.11
CA LEU A 21 -4.39 -3.91 4.83
C LEU A 21 -3.82 -5.28 4.43
N GLN A 22 -2.57 -5.57 4.75
CA GLN A 22 -1.97 -6.88 4.50
C GLN A 22 -2.64 -7.99 5.29
N LYS A 23 -3.08 -7.69 6.51
CA LYS A 23 -3.75 -8.66 7.38
C LYS A 23 -5.22 -8.86 7.02
N ARG A 24 -5.86 -7.88 6.41
CA ARG A 24 -7.28 -7.93 6.06
C ARG A 24 -7.46 -8.51 4.66
N THR A 25 -7.08 -9.77 4.48
CA THR A 25 -7.25 -10.49 3.22
C THR A 25 -8.72 -10.80 2.91
N ASP A 26 -9.58 -10.71 3.92
CA ASP A 26 -11.04 -10.81 3.77
C ASP A 26 -11.65 -9.60 3.05
N VAL A 27 -10.94 -8.47 3.00
CA VAL A 27 -11.40 -7.25 2.33
C VAL A 27 -10.72 -7.15 0.97
N GLN A 28 -11.51 -7.29 -0.09
CA GLN A 28 -11.01 -7.19 -1.45
C GLN A 28 -10.86 -5.72 -1.88
N ASN A 29 -10.04 -5.49 -2.92
CA ASN A 29 -9.83 -4.14 -3.44
C ASN A 29 -11.11 -3.48 -3.91
N ILE A 30 -12.04 -4.24 -4.48
CA ILE A 30 -13.34 -3.69 -4.90
C ILE A 30 -14.16 -3.19 -3.72
N ASP A 31 -14.09 -3.88 -2.58
CA ASP A 31 -14.78 -3.46 -1.35
C ASP A 31 -14.22 -2.13 -0.84
N LEU A 32 -12.89 -2.00 -0.82
CA LEU A 32 -12.22 -0.76 -0.42
C LEU A 32 -12.60 0.39 -1.36
N MET A 33 -12.58 0.14 -2.67
CA MET A 33 -12.90 1.15 -3.67
C MET A 33 -14.33 1.65 -3.51
N ASN A 34 -15.27 0.76 -3.29
CA ASN A 34 -16.67 1.11 -3.11
C ASN A 34 -16.92 1.90 -1.81
N LEU A 35 -16.17 1.54 -0.75
CA LEU A 35 -16.36 2.19 0.55
C LEU A 35 -15.60 3.51 0.66
N SER A 36 -14.37 3.57 0.20
CA SER A 36 -13.46 4.68 0.51
C SER A 36 -12.91 5.41 -0.72
N GLY A 37 -13.16 4.91 -1.93
CA GLY A 37 -12.66 5.54 -3.15
C GLY A 37 -11.20 5.25 -3.47
N PHE A 38 -10.54 4.37 -2.72
CA PHE A 38 -9.19 3.91 -3.03
C PHE A 38 -9.06 2.42 -2.73
N CYS A 39 -8.01 1.80 -3.24
CA CYS A 39 -7.71 0.41 -2.95
C CYS A 39 -6.19 0.22 -2.81
N ARG A 40 -5.75 -1.01 -2.57
CA ARG A 40 -4.31 -1.30 -2.43
C ARG A 40 -3.51 -0.93 -3.69
N ASN A 41 -4.10 -1.10 -4.87
CA ASN A 41 -3.46 -0.70 -6.12
C ASN A 41 -3.30 0.82 -6.22
N CYS A 42 -4.29 1.59 -5.78
CA CYS A 42 -4.19 3.05 -5.73
C CYS A 42 -3.07 3.49 -4.78
N LEU A 43 -2.99 2.87 -3.62
CA LEU A 43 -1.94 3.15 -2.64
C LEU A 43 -0.56 2.82 -3.20
N SER A 44 -0.43 1.71 -3.93
CA SER A 44 0.81 1.32 -4.61
C SER A 44 1.23 2.34 -5.66
N ARG A 45 0.27 2.83 -6.44
CA ARG A 45 0.53 3.86 -7.45
C ARG A 45 1.02 5.15 -6.79
N TRP A 46 0.38 5.60 -5.73
CA TRP A 46 0.79 6.80 -5.00
C TRP A 46 2.19 6.64 -4.42
N TYR A 47 2.51 5.45 -3.93
CA TYR A 47 3.83 5.13 -3.41
C TYR A 47 4.89 5.25 -4.49
N SER A 48 4.64 4.66 -5.67
CA SER A 48 5.53 4.74 -6.82
C SER A 48 5.72 6.18 -7.30
N GLU A 49 4.63 6.94 -7.40
CA GLU A 49 4.67 8.36 -7.80
C GLU A 49 5.51 9.19 -6.83
N ALA A 50 5.30 9.02 -5.53
CA ALA A 50 6.04 9.73 -4.51
C ALA A 50 7.53 9.36 -4.52
N ALA A 51 7.86 8.09 -4.72
CA ALA A 51 9.24 7.64 -4.84
C ALA A 51 9.94 8.31 -6.02
N ASN A 52 9.30 8.30 -7.20
CA ASN A 52 9.86 8.90 -8.39
C ASN A 52 10.05 10.41 -8.24
N GLU A 53 9.12 11.11 -7.60
CA GLU A 53 9.24 12.54 -7.30
C GLU A 53 10.41 12.86 -6.38
N ASN A 54 10.81 11.90 -5.55
CA ASN A 54 11.93 12.03 -4.63
C ASN A 54 13.24 11.42 -5.17
N GLY A 55 13.30 11.16 -6.49
CA GLY A 55 14.51 10.70 -7.15
C GLY A 55 14.79 9.20 -6.98
N VAL A 56 13.82 8.44 -6.53
CA VAL A 56 13.96 6.98 -6.38
C VAL A 56 13.15 6.31 -7.48
N GLU A 57 13.84 5.54 -8.33
CA GLU A 57 13.16 4.75 -9.35
C GLU A 57 12.48 3.55 -8.70
N LEU A 58 11.16 3.55 -8.72
CA LEU A 58 10.36 2.48 -8.18
C LEU A 58 9.21 2.19 -9.14
N ASN A 59 9.22 1.01 -9.74
CA ASN A 59 8.15 0.64 -10.66
C ASN A 59 6.89 0.18 -9.91
N LYS A 60 5.80 0.00 -10.65
CA LYS A 60 4.51 -0.37 -10.07
C LYS A 60 4.54 -1.73 -9.38
N ASP A 61 5.28 -2.69 -9.90
CA ASP A 61 5.36 -4.03 -9.33
C ASP A 61 6.09 -4.03 -8.01
N ASP A 62 7.20 -3.28 -7.91
CA ASP A 62 7.94 -3.12 -6.66
C ASP A 62 7.11 -2.41 -5.61
N ALA A 63 6.37 -1.37 -6.00
CA ALA A 63 5.48 -0.65 -5.10
C ALA A 63 4.34 -1.55 -4.60
N ARG A 64 3.75 -2.38 -5.47
CA ARG A 64 2.75 -3.37 -5.07
C ARG A 64 3.29 -4.35 -4.05
N GLU A 65 4.51 -4.84 -4.27
CA GLU A 65 5.15 -5.77 -3.34
C GLU A 65 5.32 -5.16 -1.95
N ILE A 66 5.65 -3.87 -1.87
CA ILE A 66 5.75 -3.15 -0.60
C ILE A 66 4.38 -3.07 0.09
N VAL A 67 3.34 -2.70 -0.65
CA VAL A 67 1.99 -2.51 -0.11
C VAL A 67 1.34 -3.83 0.27
N TYR A 68 1.46 -4.85 -0.57
CA TYR A 68 0.88 -6.16 -0.29
C TYR A 68 1.72 -7.02 0.66
N GLY A 69 3.00 -6.71 0.81
CA GLY A 69 3.93 -7.51 1.63
C GLY A 69 4.35 -8.81 0.97
N MET A 70 4.01 -9.00 -0.30
CA MET A 70 4.32 -10.18 -1.09
C MET A 70 4.08 -9.85 -2.57
N PRO A 71 4.63 -10.64 -3.52
CA PRO A 71 4.30 -10.44 -4.93
C PRO A 71 2.79 -10.49 -5.17
N HIS A 72 2.29 -9.63 -6.04
CA HIS A 72 0.85 -9.52 -6.32
C HIS A 72 0.23 -10.84 -6.77
N SER A 73 0.99 -11.63 -7.54
CA SER A 73 0.55 -12.96 -7.99
C SER A 73 0.28 -13.90 -6.81
N VAL A 74 1.10 -13.82 -5.76
CA VAL A 74 0.93 -14.62 -4.53
C VAL A 74 -0.28 -14.11 -3.74
N TRP A 75 -0.43 -12.80 -3.63
CA TRP A 75 -1.56 -12.21 -2.92
C TRP A 75 -2.89 -12.59 -3.56
N LYS A 76 -2.97 -12.61 -4.88
CA LYS A 76 -4.17 -13.06 -5.60
C LYS A 76 -4.58 -14.48 -5.23
N LEU A 77 -3.60 -15.37 -5.04
CA LEU A 77 -3.87 -16.75 -4.64
C LEU A 77 -4.49 -16.82 -3.24
N SER A 78 -4.08 -15.95 -2.33
CA SER A 78 -4.65 -15.93 -0.97
C SER A 78 -6.11 -15.50 -0.96
N LEU A 79 -6.57 -14.71 -1.93
CA LEU A 79 -7.98 -14.33 -2.07
C LEU A 79 -8.86 -15.45 -2.58
N ILE A 80 -8.31 -16.37 -3.37
CA ILE A 80 -9.07 -17.51 -3.94
C ILE A 80 -9.50 -18.48 -2.85
N HIS A 81 -8.79 -18.51 -1.75
CA HIS A 81 -9.06 -19.44 -0.63
C HIS A 81 -9.94 -18.81 0.46
N ILE A 82 -10.37 -17.61 0.26
CA ILE A 82 -11.33 -16.94 1.12
C ILE A 82 -12.74 -17.09 0.51
#